data_5efb855d4f1c92a7141b76d737a0b88f
#
_entry.id   5efb855d4f1c92a7141b76d737a0b88f
#
_cell.length_a   1.000
_cell.length_b   1.000
_cell.length_c   1.000
_cell.angle_alpha   90.00
_cell.angle_beta   90.00
_cell.angle_gamma   90.00
#
_symmetry.space_group_name_H-M   'P 1'
#
loop_
_entity.id
_entity.type
_entity.pdbx_description
1 polymer ?
#
loop_
_entity_poly.entity_id
_entity_poly.type
_entity_poly.pdbx_seq_one_letter_code
_entity_poly.pdbx_strand_id
1 'polypeptide(L)'
;IYVVDSEDRRNIEFALAAMSFEREEPIFLALFNEKIAPHFQINCKNLFIMNPARLAASTFADAVTQVRQAPLPAMAQKPEEGEPDSGIFNWLRSNVLLTVLLSAFLLLYTAGAIFFRYSENLRWIDAFYFITTVITTTGFGDIHLRYSSDEAKLFVICTMLTSVSFFSIIFALVVDKLMERRSQVLLGRKTHRLKGHVILCGLGRLGYQIALELRRRGFQIVVIESNEHNRFLNTFRARGIKILYGDATLLRNLEMAGLLHAVALFSVINDDLTNLEIGLHARSLDPSARLILRIYDRETAEAVRRRLNIEFAYSTSAIAADEMVRALE
;
A
#
# COMPACT_ATOMS: atom_id res chain seq x y z
N ILE A 1 34.94 -23.73 -8.27
CA ILE A 1 33.91 -24.24 -7.31
C ILE A 1 32.79 -23.25 -7.20
N TYR A 2 31.54 -23.68 -7.36
CA TYR A 2 30.36 -22.83 -7.18
C TYR A 2 29.68 -23.15 -5.85
N VAL A 3 29.46 -22.12 -5.03
CA VAL A 3 28.78 -22.22 -3.74
C VAL A 3 27.51 -21.39 -3.81
N VAL A 4 26.38 -22.04 -4.07
CA VAL A 4 25.11 -21.40 -4.37
C VAL A 4 23.98 -22.06 -3.57
N ASP A 5 23.68 -21.51 -2.41
CA ASP A 5 22.53 -21.86 -1.58
C ASP A 5 21.64 -20.63 -1.39
N SER A 6 20.42 -20.82 -0.96
CA SER A 6 19.50 -19.74 -0.64
C SER A 6 19.88 -18.94 0.61
N GLU A 7 20.77 -19.49 1.48
CA GLU A 7 21.17 -18.89 2.74
C GLU A 7 22.65 -18.48 2.72
N ASP A 8 22.92 -17.20 2.98
CA ASP A 8 24.27 -16.65 3.05
C ASP A 8 25.16 -17.41 4.04
N ARG A 9 24.60 -17.85 5.16
CA ARG A 9 25.33 -18.58 6.18
C ARG A 9 25.92 -19.88 5.63
N ARG A 10 25.12 -20.69 4.94
CA ARG A 10 25.59 -21.94 4.34
C ARG A 10 26.62 -21.69 3.26
N ASN A 11 26.38 -20.69 2.43
CA ASN A 11 27.32 -20.31 1.39
C ASN A 11 28.68 -19.93 1.98
N ILE A 12 28.71 -19.16 3.06
CA ILE A 12 29.94 -18.80 3.77
C ILE A 12 30.62 -20.03 4.37
N GLU A 13 29.86 -20.90 5.04
CA GLU A 13 30.42 -22.14 5.66
C GLU A 13 31.07 -23.02 4.60
N PHE A 14 30.41 -23.26 3.45
CA PHE A 14 30.96 -24.04 2.35
C PHE A 14 32.16 -23.36 1.67
N ALA A 15 32.13 -22.05 1.49
CA ALA A 15 33.27 -21.30 0.91
C ALA A 15 34.48 -21.40 1.81
N LEU A 16 34.34 -21.22 3.14
CA LEU A 16 35.42 -21.36 4.10
C LEU A 16 35.97 -22.78 4.11
N ALA A 17 35.13 -23.80 4.06
CA ALA A 17 35.55 -25.18 3.96
C ALA A 17 36.29 -25.44 2.63
N ALA A 18 35.83 -24.91 1.50
CA ALA A 18 36.51 -25.04 0.21
C ALA A 18 37.93 -24.39 0.23
N MET A 19 38.05 -23.24 0.90
CA MET A 19 39.33 -22.52 1.04
C MET A 19 40.34 -23.30 1.88
N SER A 20 39.90 -24.10 2.85
CA SER A 20 40.79 -24.88 3.69
C SER A 20 41.55 -26.00 2.96
N PHE A 21 41.16 -26.31 1.72
CA PHE A 21 41.84 -27.31 0.89
C PHE A 21 43.01 -26.75 0.05
N GLU A 22 43.43 -25.49 0.28
CA GLU A 22 44.59 -24.84 -0.40
C GLU A 22 44.62 -25.01 -1.91
N ARG A 23 43.45 -25.01 -2.56
CA ARG A 23 43.33 -25.11 -4.02
C ARG A 23 43.41 -23.72 -4.66
N GLU A 24 44.07 -23.65 -5.82
CA GLU A 24 44.18 -22.42 -6.62
C GLU A 24 42.95 -22.13 -7.46
N GLU A 25 41.99 -23.06 -7.49
CA GLU A 25 40.78 -22.94 -8.30
C GLU A 25 39.86 -21.79 -7.83
N PRO A 26 39.25 -21.04 -8.76
CA PRO A 26 38.35 -19.95 -8.40
C PRO A 26 37.10 -20.47 -7.67
N ILE A 27 36.73 -19.78 -6.58
CA ILE A 27 35.51 -20.06 -5.80
C ILE A 27 34.51 -18.96 -6.07
N PHE A 28 33.35 -19.30 -6.61
CA PHE A 28 32.22 -18.41 -6.82
C PHE A 28 31.24 -18.55 -5.68
N LEU A 29 31.10 -17.48 -4.90
CA LEU A 29 30.28 -17.44 -3.71
C LEU A 29 29.02 -16.60 -3.95
N ALA A 30 27.84 -17.21 -3.88
CA ALA A 30 26.58 -16.49 -3.84
C ALA A 30 26.41 -15.82 -2.48
N LEU A 31 26.32 -14.49 -2.46
CA LEU A 31 26.13 -13.73 -1.23
C LEU A 31 25.08 -12.62 -1.45
N PHE A 32 23.96 -12.73 -0.73
CA PHE A 32 22.87 -11.75 -0.83
C PHE A 32 23.11 -10.51 0.03
N ASN A 33 23.88 -10.65 1.12
CA ASN A 33 24.25 -9.53 1.97
C ASN A 33 25.55 -8.87 1.50
N GLU A 34 25.42 -7.88 0.61
CA GLU A 34 26.59 -7.18 0.03
C GLU A 34 27.45 -6.42 1.05
N LYS A 35 26.92 -6.16 2.27
CA LYS A 35 27.70 -5.43 3.30
C LYS A 35 28.86 -6.25 3.85
N ILE A 36 28.77 -7.57 3.83
CA ILE A 36 29.82 -8.45 4.32
C ILE A 36 30.80 -8.88 3.23
N ALA A 37 30.45 -8.70 1.95
CA ALA A 37 31.28 -9.07 0.81
C ALA A 37 32.72 -8.48 0.87
N PRO A 38 32.95 -7.20 1.19
CA PRO A 38 34.29 -6.63 1.24
C PRO A 38 35.22 -7.31 2.24
N HIS A 39 34.65 -7.80 3.36
CA HIS A 39 35.44 -8.46 4.40
C HIS A 39 36.03 -9.81 3.97
N PHE A 40 35.37 -10.49 3.02
CA PHE A 40 35.88 -11.73 2.45
C PHE A 40 36.84 -11.50 1.29
N GLN A 41 36.62 -10.49 0.45
CA GLN A 41 37.48 -10.22 -0.71
C GLN A 41 38.88 -9.76 -0.35
N ILE A 42 39.05 -9.09 0.80
CA ILE A 42 40.38 -8.58 1.25
C ILE A 42 41.38 -9.72 1.53
N ASN A 43 40.87 -10.86 1.99
CA ASN A 43 41.71 -11.96 2.46
C ASN A 43 41.83 -13.13 1.47
N CYS A 44 41.11 -13.12 0.35
CA CYS A 44 41.03 -14.29 -0.54
C CYS A 44 41.09 -13.84 -2.02
N LYS A 45 42.24 -14.08 -2.65
CA LYS A 45 42.47 -13.68 -4.06
C LYS A 45 41.61 -14.46 -5.07
N ASN A 46 41.24 -15.70 -4.76
CA ASN A 46 40.53 -16.60 -5.67
C ASN A 46 39.01 -16.67 -5.37
N LEU A 47 38.48 -15.73 -4.55
CA LEU A 47 37.08 -15.69 -4.17
C LEU A 47 36.33 -14.62 -4.97
N PHE A 48 35.37 -15.05 -5.79
CA PHE A 48 34.46 -14.20 -6.53
C PHE A 48 33.10 -14.18 -5.87
N ILE A 49 32.70 -13.02 -5.34
CA ILE A 49 31.41 -12.87 -4.66
C ILE A 49 30.40 -12.28 -5.61
N MET A 50 29.27 -12.96 -5.74
CA MET A 50 28.17 -12.54 -6.63
C MET A 50 26.86 -12.52 -5.87
N ASN A 51 26.02 -11.53 -6.18
CA ASN A 51 24.65 -11.49 -5.66
C ASN A 51 23.67 -11.94 -6.76
N PRO A 52 23.11 -13.18 -6.68
CA PRO A 52 22.23 -13.71 -7.70
C PRO A 52 20.98 -12.84 -7.93
N ALA A 53 20.44 -12.25 -6.84
CA ALA A 53 19.28 -11.38 -6.93
C ALA A 53 19.59 -10.07 -7.67
N ARG A 54 20.81 -9.55 -7.53
CA ARG A 54 21.26 -8.34 -8.24
C ARG A 54 21.50 -8.62 -9.72
N LEU A 55 22.11 -9.75 -10.05
CA LEU A 55 22.32 -10.17 -11.44
C LEU A 55 20.98 -10.35 -12.17
N ALA A 56 20.04 -11.03 -11.56
CA ALA A 56 18.71 -11.21 -12.14
C ALA A 56 17.92 -9.88 -12.24
N ALA A 57 18.10 -8.95 -11.30
CA ALA A 57 17.32 -7.72 -11.24
C ALA A 57 17.47 -6.84 -12.49
N SER A 58 18.65 -6.81 -13.12
CA SER A 58 18.88 -6.07 -14.37
C SER A 58 18.00 -6.61 -15.50
N THR A 59 17.97 -7.93 -15.69
CA THR A 59 17.15 -8.60 -16.72
C THR A 59 15.66 -8.34 -16.52
N PHE A 60 15.20 -8.44 -15.27
CA PHE A 60 13.81 -8.09 -14.93
C PHE A 60 13.49 -6.62 -15.24
N ALA A 61 14.40 -5.71 -14.93
CA ALA A 61 14.20 -4.29 -15.20
C ALA A 61 14.29 -3.94 -16.70
N ASP A 62 15.07 -4.69 -17.48
CA ASP A 62 15.14 -4.53 -18.95
C ASP A 62 13.80 -4.87 -19.59
N ALA A 63 13.07 -5.86 -19.07
CA ALA A 63 11.74 -6.20 -19.55
C ALA A 63 10.77 -5.00 -19.54
N VAL A 64 10.81 -4.13 -18.51
CA VAL A 64 10.00 -2.90 -18.49
C VAL A 64 10.35 -1.95 -19.61
N THR A 65 11.63 -1.84 -19.93
CA THR A 65 12.09 -0.93 -21.00
C THR A 65 11.60 -1.42 -22.36
N GLN A 66 11.67 -2.73 -22.61
CA GLN A 66 11.12 -3.36 -23.80
C GLN A 66 9.60 -3.20 -23.88
N VAL A 67 8.90 -3.41 -22.75
CA VAL A 67 7.48 -3.18 -22.60
C VAL A 67 7.07 -1.75 -22.96
N ARG A 68 7.84 -0.75 -22.56
CA ARG A 68 7.54 0.67 -22.83
C ARG A 68 7.68 1.02 -24.32
N GLN A 69 8.48 0.30 -25.07
CA GLN A 69 8.71 0.51 -26.51
C GLN A 69 7.70 -0.23 -27.39
N ALA A 70 7.04 -1.27 -26.89
CA ALA A 70 6.04 -2.02 -27.63
C ALA A 70 4.74 -1.20 -27.80
N PRO A 71 4.12 -1.18 -28.99
CA PRO A 71 2.85 -0.51 -29.20
C PRO A 71 1.77 -1.17 -28.29
N LEU A 72 0.92 -0.34 -27.67
CA LEU A 72 -0.22 -0.80 -26.90
C LEU A 72 -1.12 -1.65 -27.81
N PRO A 73 -1.56 -2.86 -27.38
CA PRO A 73 -2.53 -3.61 -28.15
C PRO A 73 -3.79 -2.76 -28.34
N ALA A 74 -4.31 -2.76 -29.58
CA ALA A 74 -5.38 -1.86 -30.06
C ALA A 74 -6.75 -2.01 -29.38
N MET A 75 -6.88 -2.81 -28.32
CA MET A 75 -8.14 -3.11 -27.63
C MET A 75 -8.33 -2.49 -26.25
N ALA A 76 -7.46 -1.59 -25.82
CA ALA A 76 -7.64 -0.92 -24.54
C ALA A 76 -8.16 0.51 -24.74
N GLN A 77 -9.41 0.67 -25.16
CA GLN A 77 -10.16 1.86 -24.78
C GLN A 77 -10.39 1.76 -23.28
N LYS A 78 -9.56 2.49 -22.51
CA LYS A 78 -9.75 2.62 -21.06
C LYS A 78 -11.14 3.17 -20.82
N PRO A 79 -11.92 2.60 -19.87
CA PRO A 79 -13.16 3.24 -19.46
C PRO A 79 -12.85 4.69 -19.10
N GLU A 80 -13.60 5.62 -19.65
CA GLU A 80 -13.53 7.02 -19.24
C GLU A 80 -13.75 7.06 -17.74
N GLU A 81 -12.79 7.64 -17.03
CA GLU A 81 -12.89 7.89 -15.59
C GLU A 81 -14.13 8.78 -15.39
N GLY A 82 -15.19 8.21 -14.85
CA GLY A 82 -16.25 9.03 -14.26
C GLY A 82 -15.58 9.95 -13.24
N GLU A 83 -15.76 11.27 -13.42
CA GLU A 83 -15.29 12.25 -12.45
C GLU A 83 -15.70 11.82 -11.05
N PRO A 84 -14.81 11.89 -10.06
CA PRO A 84 -15.20 11.61 -8.70
C PRO A 84 -16.23 12.67 -8.32
N ASP A 85 -17.47 12.25 -8.21
CA ASP A 85 -18.57 13.06 -7.71
C ASP A 85 -18.27 13.37 -6.22
N SER A 86 -17.45 14.41 -6.04
CA SER A 86 -16.89 14.85 -4.74
C SER A 86 -17.81 15.86 -4.06
N GLY A 87 -19.11 15.77 -4.31
CA GLY A 87 -20.08 16.60 -3.63
C GLY A 87 -20.20 16.22 -2.16
N ILE A 88 -20.19 17.24 -1.27
CA ILE A 88 -20.53 17.13 0.15
C ILE A 88 -21.81 16.29 0.33
N PHE A 89 -22.74 16.38 -0.58
CA PHE A 89 -24.00 15.62 -0.61
C PHE A 89 -23.80 14.11 -0.72
N ASN A 90 -22.90 13.64 -1.58
CA ASN A 90 -22.62 12.21 -1.72
C ASN A 90 -21.86 11.66 -0.52
N TRP A 91 -21.00 12.49 0.08
CA TRP A 91 -20.33 12.14 1.33
C TRP A 91 -21.33 12.01 2.50
N LEU A 92 -22.30 12.92 2.64
CA LEU A 92 -23.38 12.84 3.64
C LEU A 92 -24.25 11.61 3.41
N ARG A 93 -24.62 11.33 2.16
CA ARG A 93 -25.45 10.17 1.80
C ARG A 93 -24.77 8.83 2.11
N SER A 94 -23.45 8.77 2.01
CA SER A 94 -22.68 7.58 2.39
C SER A 94 -22.56 7.38 3.91
N ASN A 95 -22.86 8.41 4.72
CA ASN A 95 -22.78 8.37 6.19
C ASN A 95 -24.16 8.63 6.82
N VAL A 96 -25.10 7.70 6.59
CA VAL A 96 -26.49 7.83 7.04
C VAL A 96 -26.62 8.17 8.52
N LEU A 97 -25.82 7.51 9.40
CA LEU A 97 -25.82 7.77 10.82
C LEU A 97 -25.47 9.22 11.16
N LEU A 98 -24.41 9.76 10.54
CA LEU A 98 -23.99 11.15 10.76
C LEU A 98 -25.06 12.13 10.27
N THR A 99 -25.67 11.86 9.13
CA THR A 99 -26.74 12.69 8.59
C THR A 99 -27.98 12.71 9.48
N VAL A 100 -28.36 11.54 10.01
CA VAL A 100 -29.48 11.43 10.96
C VAL A 100 -29.15 12.19 12.24
N LEU A 101 -27.94 12.04 12.78
CA LEU A 101 -27.53 12.77 13.98
C LEU A 101 -27.53 14.29 13.77
N LEU A 102 -26.97 14.78 12.68
CA LEU A 102 -26.96 16.22 12.37
C LEU A 102 -28.37 16.79 12.17
N SER A 103 -29.25 16.05 11.51
CA SER A 103 -30.64 16.47 11.33
C SER A 103 -31.41 16.47 12.66
N ALA A 104 -31.20 15.47 13.52
CA ALA A 104 -31.79 15.43 14.87
C ALA A 104 -31.30 16.60 15.75
N PHE A 105 -29.99 16.94 15.64
CA PHE A 105 -29.44 18.09 16.34
C PHE A 105 -30.03 19.40 15.86
N LEU A 106 -30.14 19.60 14.56
CA LEU A 106 -30.75 20.80 14.00
C LEU A 106 -32.21 20.95 14.43
N LEU A 107 -32.92 19.85 14.47
CA LEU A 107 -34.30 19.80 14.95
C LEU A 107 -34.39 20.18 16.44
N LEU A 108 -33.54 19.62 17.29
CA LEU A 108 -33.49 19.95 18.71
C LEU A 108 -33.16 21.43 18.93
N TYR A 109 -32.18 21.95 18.17
CA TYR A 109 -31.76 23.36 18.22
C TYR A 109 -32.90 24.32 17.84
N THR A 110 -33.55 24.06 16.71
CA THR A 110 -34.67 24.90 16.23
C THR A 110 -35.90 24.77 17.11
N ALA A 111 -36.26 23.56 17.54
CA ALA A 111 -37.36 23.35 18.47
C ALA A 111 -37.13 24.05 19.81
N GLY A 112 -35.89 24.00 20.34
CA GLY A 112 -35.51 24.70 21.55
C GLY A 112 -35.64 26.22 21.43
N ALA A 113 -35.14 26.80 20.32
CA ALA A 113 -35.28 28.23 20.06
C ALA A 113 -36.75 28.64 19.97
N ILE A 114 -37.58 27.88 19.28
CA ILE A 114 -39.03 28.13 19.16
C ILE A 114 -39.70 28.05 20.56
N PHE A 115 -39.38 27.00 21.31
CA PHE A 115 -39.95 26.79 22.66
C PHE A 115 -39.65 28.01 23.56
N PHE A 116 -38.40 28.47 23.67
CA PHE A 116 -38.03 29.61 24.51
C PHE A 116 -38.52 30.97 23.99
N ARG A 117 -38.70 31.09 22.68
CA ARG A 117 -39.35 32.27 22.08
C ARG A 117 -40.75 32.47 22.63
N TYR A 118 -41.53 31.38 22.78
CA TYR A 118 -42.91 31.43 23.16
C TYR A 118 -43.13 31.24 24.69
N SER A 119 -42.35 30.39 25.37
CA SER A 119 -42.50 30.19 26.81
C SER A 119 -41.99 31.32 27.67
N GLU A 120 -40.85 31.91 27.28
CA GLU A 120 -40.19 32.97 28.07
C GLU A 120 -40.31 34.35 27.38
N ASN A 121 -41.08 34.44 26.33
CA ASN A 121 -41.29 35.65 25.52
C ASN A 121 -39.99 36.36 25.10
N LEU A 122 -38.92 35.61 24.85
CA LEU A 122 -37.63 36.11 24.41
C LEU A 122 -37.70 36.64 22.99
N ARG A 123 -36.80 37.55 22.61
CA ARG A 123 -36.58 37.92 21.21
C ARG A 123 -35.98 36.68 20.47
N TRP A 124 -36.18 36.59 19.19
CA TRP A 124 -35.61 35.45 18.41
C TRP A 124 -34.09 35.29 18.62
N ILE A 125 -33.35 36.42 18.60
CA ILE A 125 -31.91 36.37 18.80
C ILE A 125 -31.52 35.90 20.19
N ASP A 126 -32.27 36.28 21.24
CA ASP A 126 -32.02 35.88 22.61
C ASP A 126 -32.40 34.42 22.85
N ALA A 127 -33.45 33.93 22.16
CA ALA A 127 -33.82 32.49 22.19
C ALA A 127 -32.76 31.59 21.53
N PHE A 128 -32.25 32.00 20.38
CA PHE A 128 -31.14 31.29 19.73
C PHE A 128 -29.85 31.36 20.56
N TYR A 129 -29.54 32.50 21.13
CA TYR A 129 -28.40 32.68 22.04
C TYR A 129 -28.54 31.73 23.26
N PHE A 130 -29.69 31.77 23.93
CA PHE A 130 -29.94 30.92 25.10
C PHE A 130 -29.80 29.44 24.79
N ILE A 131 -30.49 28.93 23.76
CA ILE A 131 -30.39 27.53 23.40
C ILE A 131 -28.96 27.12 22.98
N THR A 132 -28.20 28.06 22.36
CA THR A 132 -26.78 27.83 22.05
C THR A 132 -25.97 27.64 23.32
N THR A 133 -26.14 28.52 24.33
CA THR A 133 -25.40 28.40 25.59
C THR A 133 -25.73 27.13 26.36
N VAL A 134 -26.98 26.66 26.27
CA VAL A 134 -27.44 25.41 26.88
C VAL A 134 -26.81 24.22 26.17
N ILE A 135 -26.92 24.15 24.84
CA ILE A 135 -26.43 23.03 24.05
C ILE A 135 -24.91 22.93 24.08
N THR A 136 -24.20 24.07 24.03
CA THR A 136 -22.73 24.09 24.14
C THR A 136 -22.21 23.92 25.57
N THR A 137 -23.10 23.73 26.52
CA THR A 137 -22.76 23.62 27.97
C THR A 137 -22.02 24.85 28.54
N THR A 138 -22.07 25.98 27.86
CA THR A 138 -21.37 27.22 28.32
C THR A 138 -22.06 27.85 29.50
N GLY A 139 -23.39 28.00 29.43
CA GLY A 139 -24.23 28.47 30.55
C GLY A 139 -23.79 29.76 31.21
N PHE A 140 -23.74 30.91 30.51
CA PHE A 140 -23.31 32.18 31.06
C PHE A 140 -24.17 32.66 32.22
N GLY A 141 -25.44 32.24 32.31
CA GLY A 141 -26.34 32.58 33.42
C GLY A 141 -26.96 33.99 33.35
N ASP A 142 -26.74 34.72 32.26
CA ASP A 142 -27.34 36.01 31.94
C ASP A 142 -28.84 35.91 31.63
N ILE A 143 -29.24 34.83 30.95
CA ILE A 143 -30.62 34.39 30.82
C ILE A 143 -30.81 33.16 31.72
N HIS A 144 -31.67 33.26 32.72
CA HIS A 144 -31.88 32.22 33.74
C HIS A 144 -33.36 31.85 33.88
N LEU A 145 -33.64 30.59 34.15
CA LEU A 145 -35.00 30.03 34.33
C LEU A 145 -35.47 29.96 35.79
N ARG A 146 -34.95 30.83 36.68
CA ARG A 146 -35.26 30.77 38.11
C ARG A 146 -36.74 30.90 38.38
N TYR A 147 -37.42 31.74 37.62
CA TYR A 147 -38.85 32.07 37.80
C TYR A 147 -39.73 31.45 36.69
N SER A 148 -39.13 30.69 35.79
CA SER A 148 -39.83 30.04 34.69
C SER A 148 -40.65 28.83 35.14
N SER A 149 -41.54 28.39 34.28
CA SER A 149 -42.35 27.19 34.52
C SER A 149 -41.51 25.91 34.71
N ASP A 150 -42.07 24.93 35.40
CA ASP A 150 -41.38 23.67 35.59
C ASP A 150 -41.19 22.91 34.28
N GLU A 151 -42.08 23.11 33.30
CA GLU A 151 -41.97 22.59 31.94
C GLU A 151 -40.71 23.13 31.23
N ALA A 152 -40.45 24.46 31.34
CA ALA A 152 -39.27 25.07 30.77
C ALA A 152 -37.97 24.54 31.42
N LYS A 153 -37.97 24.34 32.74
CA LYS A 153 -36.84 23.73 33.46
C LYS A 153 -36.59 22.30 33.03
N LEU A 154 -37.67 21.49 32.91
CA LEU A 154 -37.59 20.11 32.48
C LEU A 154 -37.07 20.00 31.04
N PHE A 155 -37.56 20.87 30.16
CA PHE A 155 -37.09 20.94 28.78
C PHE A 155 -35.59 21.24 28.69
N VAL A 156 -35.08 22.19 29.50
CA VAL A 156 -33.63 22.51 29.54
C VAL A 156 -32.82 21.32 30.05
N ILE A 157 -33.28 20.66 31.11
CA ILE A 157 -32.60 19.47 31.67
C ILE A 157 -32.49 18.38 30.59
N CYS A 158 -33.58 18.06 29.92
CA CYS A 158 -33.57 17.07 28.83
C CYS A 158 -32.62 17.50 27.69
N THR A 159 -32.64 18.78 27.30
CA THR A 159 -31.77 19.33 26.28
C THR A 159 -30.29 19.23 26.68
N MET A 160 -29.94 19.57 27.91
CA MET A 160 -28.58 19.47 28.44
C MET A 160 -28.06 18.04 28.38
N LEU A 161 -28.81 17.08 28.87
CA LEU A 161 -28.43 15.66 28.87
C LEU A 161 -28.30 15.11 27.45
N THR A 162 -29.23 15.46 26.58
CA THR A 162 -29.20 15.06 25.16
C THR A 162 -28.01 15.67 24.42
N SER A 163 -27.72 16.95 24.64
CA SER A 163 -26.62 17.65 23.95
C SER A 163 -25.24 17.09 24.33
N VAL A 164 -24.99 16.81 25.60
CA VAL A 164 -23.73 16.17 26.05
C VAL A 164 -23.52 14.82 25.38
N SER A 165 -24.57 13.98 25.36
CA SER A 165 -24.52 12.67 24.68
C SER A 165 -24.25 12.83 23.18
N PHE A 166 -24.89 13.80 22.56
CA PHE A 166 -24.75 14.07 21.12
C PHE A 166 -23.32 14.50 20.75
N PHE A 167 -22.73 15.45 21.49
CA PHE A 167 -21.35 15.86 21.25
C PHE A 167 -20.36 14.72 21.45
N SER A 168 -20.59 13.88 22.47
CA SER A 168 -19.74 12.71 22.71
C SER A 168 -19.76 11.72 21.56
N ILE A 169 -20.94 11.46 20.98
CA ILE A 169 -21.08 10.56 19.80
C ILE A 169 -20.40 11.16 18.57
N ILE A 170 -20.64 12.45 18.28
CA ILE A 170 -19.98 13.11 17.13
C ILE A 170 -18.46 13.07 17.29
N PHE A 171 -17.95 13.42 18.49
CA PHE A 171 -16.52 13.39 18.76
C PHE A 171 -15.93 12.00 18.53
N ALA A 172 -16.60 10.94 19.04
CA ALA A 172 -16.19 9.56 18.82
C ALA A 172 -16.13 9.21 17.32
N LEU A 173 -17.15 9.56 16.54
CA LEU A 173 -17.19 9.33 15.09
C LEU A 173 -16.09 10.09 14.33
N VAL A 174 -15.81 11.32 14.73
CA VAL A 174 -14.72 12.12 14.11
C VAL A 174 -13.36 11.49 14.43
N VAL A 175 -13.13 11.11 15.70
CA VAL A 175 -11.88 10.47 16.12
C VAL A 175 -11.69 9.12 15.39
N ASP A 176 -12.74 8.30 15.32
CA ASP A 176 -12.70 7.01 14.62
C ASP A 176 -12.31 7.22 13.14
N LYS A 177 -12.93 8.18 12.47
CA LYS A 177 -12.61 8.51 11.07
C LYS A 177 -11.18 9.02 10.85
N LEU A 178 -10.69 9.83 11.80
CA LEU A 178 -9.30 10.30 11.77
C LEU A 178 -8.32 9.15 12.02
N MET A 179 -8.64 8.25 12.95
CA MET A 179 -7.83 7.08 13.26
C MET A 179 -7.83 6.09 12.09
N GLU A 180 -8.98 5.85 11.46
CA GLU A 180 -9.08 5.03 10.25
C GLU A 180 -8.19 5.59 9.13
N ARG A 181 -8.26 6.90 8.84
CA ARG A 181 -7.40 7.55 7.84
C ARG A 181 -5.92 7.44 8.17
N ARG A 182 -5.54 7.67 9.43
CA ARG A 182 -4.14 7.51 9.88
C ARG A 182 -3.68 6.06 9.75
N SER A 183 -4.50 5.11 10.17
CA SER A 183 -4.22 3.68 10.04
C SER A 183 -4.05 3.28 8.58
N GLN A 184 -4.94 3.71 7.68
CA GLN A 184 -4.83 3.43 6.25
C GLN A 184 -3.54 4.01 5.62
N VAL A 185 -3.13 5.20 6.04
CA VAL A 185 -1.88 5.83 5.57
C VAL A 185 -0.64 5.14 6.16
N LEU A 186 -0.64 4.86 7.47
CA LEU A 186 0.47 4.19 8.16
C LEU A 186 0.62 2.73 7.73
N LEU A 187 -0.49 2.03 7.49
CA LEU A 187 -0.53 0.65 7.03
C LEU A 187 -0.42 0.52 5.50
N GLY A 188 -0.18 1.62 4.76
CA GLY A 188 -0.03 1.55 3.31
C GLY A 188 -1.28 1.09 2.56
N ARG A 189 -2.46 1.13 3.18
CA ARG A 189 -3.74 0.69 2.56
C ARG A 189 -4.40 1.77 1.69
N LYS A 190 -3.68 2.83 1.35
CA LYS A 190 -4.21 3.94 0.55
C LYS A 190 -4.14 3.60 -0.93
N THR A 191 -5.24 3.78 -1.65
CA THR A 191 -5.27 3.71 -3.11
C THR A 191 -4.25 4.69 -3.72
N HIS A 192 -3.36 4.20 -4.56
CA HIS A 192 -2.35 5.01 -5.20
C HIS A 192 -2.82 5.44 -6.59
N ARG A 193 -3.21 6.71 -6.72
CA ARG A 193 -3.56 7.33 -8.02
C ARG A 193 -2.30 7.74 -8.80
N LEU A 194 -1.40 6.80 -9.03
CA LEU A 194 -0.24 7.01 -9.87
C LEU A 194 -0.56 6.61 -11.31
N LYS A 195 0.06 7.30 -12.27
CA LYS A 195 0.02 6.92 -13.69
C LYS A 195 1.45 6.66 -14.17
N GLY A 196 1.62 5.64 -14.99
CA GLY A 196 2.94 5.31 -15.53
C GLY A 196 3.93 4.73 -14.52
N HIS A 197 3.43 4.18 -13.41
CA HIS A 197 4.24 3.52 -12.38
C HIS A 197 4.35 2.01 -12.62
N VAL A 198 5.21 1.38 -11.87
CA VAL A 198 5.40 -0.07 -11.85
C VAL A 198 4.84 -0.63 -10.54
N ILE A 199 4.11 -1.74 -10.61
CA ILE A 199 3.67 -2.49 -9.45
C ILE A 199 4.64 -3.65 -9.22
N LEU A 200 5.09 -3.82 -7.97
CA LEU A 200 6.00 -4.88 -7.55
C LEU A 200 5.35 -5.69 -6.43
N CYS A 201 4.98 -6.92 -6.71
CA CYS A 201 4.43 -7.88 -5.75
C CYS A 201 5.55 -8.72 -5.14
N GLY A 202 5.75 -8.57 -3.84
CA GLY A 202 6.78 -9.25 -3.06
C GLY A 202 8.06 -8.44 -2.87
N LEU A 203 8.41 -8.20 -1.60
CA LEU A 203 9.60 -7.46 -1.19
C LEU A 203 10.64 -8.39 -0.56
N GLY A 204 10.91 -9.50 -1.22
CA GLY A 204 12.03 -10.40 -0.89
C GLY A 204 13.37 -9.83 -1.36
N ARG A 205 14.43 -10.67 -1.31
CA ARG A 205 15.78 -10.29 -1.79
C ARG A 205 15.78 -9.83 -3.24
N LEU A 206 15.09 -10.56 -4.13
CA LEU A 206 14.95 -10.22 -5.54
C LEU A 206 14.14 -8.95 -5.73
N GLY A 207 12.94 -8.86 -5.13
CA GLY A 207 12.07 -7.69 -5.22
C GLY A 207 12.78 -6.41 -4.72
N TYR A 208 13.59 -6.52 -3.67
CA TYR A 208 14.43 -5.42 -3.20
C TYR A 208 15.39 -4.92 -4.28
N GLN A 209 16.12 -5.82 -4.94
CA GLN A 209 17.10 -5.46 -5.98
C GLN A 209 16.40 -4.90 -7.24
N ILE A 210 15.30 -5.53 -7.66
CA ILE A 210 14.49 -5.01 -8.79
C ILE A 210 13.98 -3.60 -8.50
N ALA A 211 13.47 -3.35 -7.31
CA ALA A 211 12.98 -2.02 -6.96
C ALA A 211 14.11 -0.96 -6.95
N LEU A 212 15.30 -1.31 -6.48
CA LEU A 212 16.46 -0.41 -6.55
C LEU A 212 16.83 -0.09 -8.00
N GLU A 213 16.86 -1.10 -8.86
CA GLU A 213 17.20 -0.96 -10.27
C GLU A 213 16.15 -0.13 -11.02
N LEU A 214 14.85 -0.41 -10.82
CA LEU A 214 13.77 0.38 -11.41
C LEU A 214 13.81 1.86 -10.97
N ARG A 215 14.11 2.10 -9.70
CA ARG A 215 14.29 3.49 -9.19
C ARG A 215 15.47 4.18 -9.84
N ARG A 216 16.59 3.49 -10.03
CA ARG A 216 17.78 4.03 -10.73
C ARG A 216 17.42 4.42 -12.17
N ARG A 217 16.52 3.66 -12.81
CA ARG A 217 16.01 3.96 -14.17
C ARG A 217 14.89 5.01 -14.19
N GLY A 218 14.54 5.62 -13.05
CA GLY A 218 13.57 6.71 -12.95
C GLY A 218 12.10 6.27 -12.85
N PHE A 219 11.80 4.98 -12.65
CA PHE A 219 10.43 4.52 -12.47
C PHE A 219 9.90 4.84 -11.08
N GLN A 220 8.63 5.24 -11.01
CA GLN A 220 7.86 5.25 -9.77
C GLN A 220 7.37 3.83 -9.48
N ILE A 221 7.39 3.43 -8.21
CA ILE A 221 7.08 2.06 -7.82
C ILE A 221 6.03 2.06 -6.72
N VAL A 222 5.07 1.16 -6.84
CA VAL A 222 4.16 0.75 -5.76
C VAL A 222 4.47 -0.69 -5.43
N VAL A 223 4.88 -0.94 -4.19
CA VAL A 223 5.17 -2.30 -3.70
C VAL A 223 3.94 -2.85 -3.00
N ILE A 224 3.54 -4.07 -3.31
CA ILE A 224 2.55 -4.85 -2.54
C ILE A 224 3.33 -5.88 -1.73
N GLU A 225 3.19 -5.83 -0.39
CA GLU A 225 3.88 -6.73 0.54
C GLU A 225 2.92 -7.18 1.64
N SER A 226 2.84 -8.49 1.86
CA SER A 226 1.95 -9.07 2.87
C SER A 226 2.53 -9.03 4.29
N ASN A 227 3.85 -9.11 4.42
CA ASN A 227 4.54 -9.12 5.71
C ASN A 227 4.84 -7.70 6.19
N GLU A 228 4.08 -7.21 7.17
CA GLU A 228 4.25 -5.89 7.78
C GLU A 228 5.59 -5.74 8.55
N HIS A 229 6.25 -6.83 8.88
CA HIS A 229 7.55 -6.86 9.56
C HIS A 229 8.73 -7.12 8.62
N ASN A 230 8.53 -7.00 7.31
CA ASN A 230 9.59 -7.21 6.34
C ASN A 230 10.75 -6.21 6.56
N ARG A 231 11.96 -6.76 6.67
CA ARG A 231 13.20 -6.00 6.99
C ARG A 231 13.53 -4.87 6.01
N PHE A 232 13.04 -4.92 4.79
CA PHE A 232 13.33 -3.92 3.76
C PHE A 232 12.38 -2.72 3.78
N LEU A 233 11.25 -2.81 4.50
CA LEU A 233 10.21 -1.77 4.51
C LEU A 233 10.72 -0.41 4.95
N ASN A 234 11.50 -0.36 6.03
CA ASN A 234 12.03 0.91 6.54
C ASN A 234 12.95 1.60 5.53
N THR A 235 13.76 0.82 4.80
CA THR A 235 14.63 1.34 3.75
C THR A 235 13.82 1.93 2.60
N PHE A 236 12.70 1.31 2.22
CA PHE A 236 11.85 1.80 1.14
C PHE A 236 11.01 3.00 1.55
N ARG A 237 10.49 3.02 2.78
CA ARG A 237 9.82 4.21 3.33
C ARG A 237 10.75 5.43 3.33
N ALA A 238 11.98 5.27 3.81
CA ALA A 238 12.98 6.34 3.82
C ALA A 238 13.32 6.86 2.41
N ARG A 239 13.18 6.02 1.37
CA ARG A 239 13.39 6.38 -0.04
C ARG A 239 12.14 6.89 -0.75
N GLY A 240 11.02 7.07 -0.04
CA GLY A 240 9.75 7.56 -0.59
C GLY A 240 9.06 6.57 -1.54
N ILE A 241 9.40 5.27 -1.49
CA ILE A 241 8.72 4.22 -2.26
C ILE A 241 7.38 3.93 -1.60
N LYS A 242 6.32 3.91 -2.40
CA LYS A 242 4.97 3.64 -1.91
C LYS A 242 4.79 2.15 -1.63
N ILE A 243 4.25 1.85 -0.46
CA ILE A 243 4.02 0.47 -0.02
C ILE A 243 2.53 0.29 0.26
N LEU A 244 1.95 -0.73 -0.33
CA LEU A 244 0.61 -1.23 -0.05
C LEU A 244 0.75 -2.53 0.73
N TYR A 245 0.23 -2.55 1.96
CA TYR A 245 0.21 -3.79 2.75
C TYR A 245 -0.98 -4.64 2.38
N GLY A 246 -0.73 -5.86 2.01
CA GLY A 246 -1.76 -6.82 1.69
C GLY A 246 -1.27 -7.97 0.84
N ASP A 247 -2.16 -8.93 0.63
CA ASP A 247 -1.95 -10.06 -0.25
C ASP A 247 -2.17 -9.63 -1.71
N ALA A 248 -1.16 -9.80 -2.54
CA ALA A 248 -1.19 -9.43 -3.96
C ALA A 248 -2.09 -10.37 -4.80
N THR A 249 -2.49 -11.53 -4.29
CA THR A 249 -3.46 -12.41 -4.96
C THR A 249 -4.87 -11.82 -4.96
N LEU A 250 -5.17 -10.91 -4.02
CA LEU A 250 -6.48 -10.27 -3.94
C LEU A 250 -6.61 -9.17 -5.00
N LEU A 251 -7.60 -9.30 -5.88
CA LEU A 251 -7.93 -8.33 -6.95
C LEU A 251 -7.99 -6.89 -6.43
N ARG A 252 -8.65 -6.68 -5.29
CA ARG A 252 -8.76 -5.37 -4.65
C ARG A 252 -7.40 -4.71 -4.39
N ASN A 253 -6.38 -5.47 -4.02
CA ASN A 253 -5.06 -4.92 -3.74
C ASN A 253 -4.33 -4.49 -5.03
N LEU A 254 -4.56 -5.21 -6.13
CA LEU A 254 -4.08 -4.81 -7.46
C LEU A 254 -4.76 -3.53 -7.95
N GLU A 255 -6.08 -3.40 -7.75
CA GLU A 255 -6.83 -2.17 -8.04
C GLU A 255 -6.33 -0.99 -7.19
N MET A 256 -6.15 -1.20 -5.87
CA MET A 256 -5.61 -0.18 -4.96
C MET A 256 -4.19 0.24 -5.32
N ALA A 257 -3.38 -0.66 -5.86
CA ALA A 257 -2.07 -0.35 -6.39
C ALA A 257 -2.12 0.44 -7.71
N GLY A 258 -3.29 0.56 -8.35
CA GLY A 258 -3.50 1.31 -9.58
C GLY A 258 -3.11 0.54 -10.83
N LEU A 259 -3.44 -0.76 -10.91
CA LEU A 259 -3.06 -1.65 -12.01
C LEU A 259 -3.42 -1.08 -13.38
N LEU A 260 -4.64 -0.54 -13.55
CA LEU A 260 -5.14 0.04 -14.80
C LEU A 260 -4.27 1.20 -15.35
N HIS A 261 -3.43 1.79 -14.51
CA HIS A 261 -2.56 2.91 -14.87
C HIS A 261 -1.08 2.58 -14.76
N ALA A 262 -0.76 1.33 -14.43
CA ALA A 262 0.62 0.86 -14.32
C ALA A 262 1.23 0.56 -15.71
N VAL A 263 2.53 0.76 -15.84
CA VAL A 263 3.29 0.36 -17.04
C VAL A 263 3.46 -1.14 -17.08
N ALA A 264 3.73 -1.75 -15.92
CA ALA A 264 3.93 -3.18 -15.78
C ALA A 264 3.68 -3.63 -14.33
N LEU A 265 3.38 -4.92 -14.18
CA LEU A 265 3.29 -5.62 -12.91
C LEU A 265 4.38 -6.68 -12.84
N PHE A 266 5.17 -6.62 -11.77
CA PHE A 266 6.13 -7.66 -11.40
C PHE A 266 5.54 -8.53 -10.30
N SER A 267 5.56 -9.84 -10.49
CA SER A 267 5.28 -10.80 -9.43
C SER A 267 6.53 -11.63 -9.17
N VAL A 268 7.16 -11.39 -8.00
CA VAL A 268 8.47 -11.93 -7.65
C VAL A 268 8.49 -12.54 -6.24
N ILE A 269 7.38 -13.06 -5.82
CA ILE A 269 7.21 -13.82 -4.58
C ILE A 269 7.98 -15.14 -4.70
N ASN A 270 8.37 -15.73 -3.56
CA ASN A 270 9.13 -16.99 -3.56
C ASN A 270 8.23 -18.22 -3.70
N ASP A 271 7.19 -18.11 -4.53
CA ASP A 271 6.27 -19.20 -4.88
C ASP A 271 5.74 -18.99 -6.29
N ASP A 272 5.99 -19.96 -7.17
CA ASP A 272 5.68 -19.87 -8.60
C ASP A 272 4.18 -19.84 -8.87
N LEU A 273 3.40 -20.63 -8.09
CA LEU A 273 1.95 -20.68 -8.24
C LEU A 273 1.32 -19.34 -7.84
N THR A 274 1.76 -18.77 -6.75
CA THR A 274 1.33 -17.44 -6.33
C THR A 274 1.68 -16.36 -7.36
N ASN A 275 2.88 -16.42 -7.96
CA ASN A 275 3.26 -15.48 -9.02
C ASN A 275 2.37 -15.60 -10.25
N LEU A 276 2.02 -16.82 -10.62
CA LEU A 276 1.12 -17.10 -11.73
C LEU A 276 -0.31 -16.63 -11.43
N GLU A 277 -0.83 -16.91 -10.24
CA GLU A 277 -2.15 -16.49 -9.77
C GLU A 277 -2.28 -14.96 -9.82
N ILE A 278 -1.30 -14.23 -9.29
CA ILE A 278 -1.27 -12.77 -9.36
C ILE A 278 -1.30 -12.29 -10.81
N GLY A 279 -0.52 -12.92 -11.69
CA GLY A 279 -0.50 -12.57 -13.11
C GLY A 279 -1.84 -12.79 -13.80
N LEU A 280 -2.52 -13.91 -13.52
CA LEU A 280 -3.85 -14.22 -14.08
C LEU A 280 -4.92 -13.26 -13.53
N HIS A 281 -4.90 -12.97 -12.23
CA HIS A 281 -5.78 -11.99 -11.61
C HIS A 281 -5.56 -10.58 -12.20
N ALA A 282 -4.32 -10.18 -12.40
CA ALA A 282 -4.02 -8.91 -13.05
C ALA A 282 -4.60 -8.85 -14.48
N ARG A 283 -4.52 -9.93 -15.25
CA ARG A 283 -5.14 -10.01 -16.57
C ARG A 283 -6.65 -10.04 -16.57
N SER A 284 -7.28 -10.58 -15.53
CA SER A 284 -8.73 -10.52 -15.39
C SER A 284 -9.24 -9.10 -15.17
N LEU A 285 -8.45 -8.25 -14.51
CA LEU A 285 -8.75 -6.83 -14.31
C LEU A 285 -8.40 -5.97 -15.53
N ASP A 286 -7.25 -6.25 -16.13
CA ASP A 286 -6.78 -5.55 -17.34
C ASP A 286 -6.18 -6.58 -18.31
N PRO A 287 -6.91 -6.97 -19.37
CA PRO A 287 -6.40 -7.89 -20.40
C PRO A 287 -5.11 -7.41 -21.08
N SER A 288 -4.84 -6.10 -21.02
CA SER A 288 -3.62 -5.49 -21.57
C SER A 288 -2.48 -5.38 -20.56
N ALA A 289 -2.69 -5.86 -19.31
CA ALA A 289 -1.69 -5.81 -18.26
C ALA A 289 -0.39 -6.49 -18.70
N ARG A 290 0.70 -5.79 -18.58
CA ARG A 290 2.05 -6.27 -18.90
C ARG A 290 2.67 -6.92 -17.69
N LEU A 291 2.87 -8.22 -17.78
CA LEU A 291 3.23 -9.08 -16.67
C LEU A 291 4.69 -9.52 -16.78
N ILE A 292 5.43 -9.36 -15.69
CA ILE A 292 6.79 -9.85 -15.55
C ILE A 292 6.83 -10.76 -14.32
N LEU A 293 6.90 -12.06 -14.58
CA LEU A 293 6.77 -13.08 -13.55
C LEU A 293 8.11 -13.76 -13.25
N ARG A 294 8.36 -13.99 -11.97
CA ARG A 294 9.41 -14.89 -11.52
C ARG A 294 8.86 -16.33 -11.53
N ILE A 295 9.56 -17.21 -12.20
CA ILE A 295 9.32 -18.66 -12.17
C ILE A 295 10.67 -19.32 -11.84
N TYR A 296 10.70 -20.26 -10.91
CA TYR A 296 11.95 -20.87 -10.45
C TYR A 296 12.62 -21.68 -11.54
N ASP A 297 11.84 -22.56 -12.18
CA ASP A 297 12.33 -23.48 -13.19
C ASP A 297 12.28 -22.89 -14.61
N ARG A 298 13.34 -23.16 -15.41
CA ARG A 298 13.46 -22.64 -16.78
C ARG A 298 12.39 -23.23 -17.70
N GLU A 299 12.15 -24.53 -17.64
CA GLU A 299 11.17 -25.20 -18.52
C GLU A 299 9.74 -24.72 -18.21
N THR A 300 9.42 -24.58 -16.93
CA THR A 300 8.15 -24.03 -16.48
C THR A 300 7.98 -22.57 -16.92
N ALA A 301 9.03 -21.74 -16.82
CA ALA A 301 8.99 -20.37 -17.33
C ALA A 301 8.71 -20.31 -18.84
N GLU A 302 9.32 -21.20 -19.61
CA GLU A 302 9.05 -21.32 -21.05
C GLU A 302 7.62 -21.80 -21.34
N ALA A 303 7.10 -22.77 -20.59
CA ALA A 303 5.73 -23.24 -20.72
C ALA A 303 4.72 -22.12 -20.41
N VAL A 304 4.95 -21.33 -19.36
CA VAL A 304 4.13 -20.18 -19.00
C VAL A 304 4.11 -19.16 -20.13
N ARG A 305 5.27 -18.83 -20.71
CA ARG A 305 5.36 -17.91 -21.85
C ARG A 305 4.56 -18.38 -23.06
N ARG A 306 4.71 -19.65 -23.42
CA ARG A 306 4.08 -20.21 -24.63
C ARG A 306 2.58 -20.45 -24.47
N ARG A 307 2.13 -20.98 -23.32
CA ARG A 307 0.74 -21.42 -23.12
C ARG A 307 -0.18 -20.35 -22.58
N LEU A 308 0.34 -19.43 -21.76
CA LEU A 308 -0.45 -18.39 -21.10
C LEU A 308 -0.26 -17.01 -21.73
N ASN A 309 0.52 -16.94 -22.82
CA ASN A 309 0.83 -15.67 -23.50
C ASN A 309 1.37 -14.60 -22.55
N ILE A 310 2.22 -15.01 -21.60
CA ILE A 310 2.93 -14.11 -20.68
C ILE A 310 4.32 -13.90 -21.24
N GLU A 311 4.57 -12.73 -21.81
CA GLU A 311 5.78 -12.44 -22.57
C GLU A 311 7.06 -12.56 -21.73
N PHE A 312 6.99 -12.10 -20.46
CA PHE A 312 8.13 -12.07 -19.57
C PHE A 312 7.93 -12.97 -18.35
N ALA A 313 8.34 -14.22 -18.45
CA ALA A 313 8.47 -15.16 -17.35
C ALA A 313 9.94 -15.60 -17.28
N TYR A 314 10.60 -15.29 -16.16
CA TYR A 314 12.04 -15.48 -16.00
C TYR A 314 12.38 -16.42 -14.87
N SER A 315 13.32 -17.35 -15.13
CA SER A 315 13.95 -18.15 -14.10
C SER A 315 15.15 -17.40 -13.52
N THR A 316 15.04 -17.06 -12.23
CA THR A 316 16.12 -16.37 -11.52
C THR A 316 17.37 -17.22 -11.35
N SER A 317 17.20 -18.53 -11.18
CA SER A 317 18.31 -19.49 -11.10
C SER A 317 19.04 -19.62 -12.44
N ALA A 318 18.30 -19.67 -13.54
CA ALA A 318 18.91 -19.74 -14.86
C ALA A 318 19.68 -18.45 -15.22
N ILE A 319 19.10 -17.27 -14.97
CA ILE A 319 19.79 -15.99 -15.21
C ILE A 319 21.07 -15.90 -14.39
N ALA A 320 21.01 -16.23 -13.09
CA ALA A 320 22.18 -16.20 -12.23
C ALA A 320 23.25 -17.18 -12.68
N ALA A 321 22.88 -18.39 -13.12
CA ALA A 321 23.82 -19.38 -13.64
C ALA A 321 24.48 -18.89 -14.94
N ASP A 322 23.70 -18.36 -15.89
CA ASP A 322 24.24 -17.87 -17.17
C ASP A 322 25.22 -16.70 -16.93
N GLU A 323 24.94 -15.79 -15.99
CA GLU A 323 25.85 -14.69 -15.64
C GLU A 323 27.11 -15.16 -14.87
N MET A 324 26.98 -16.18 -14.03
CA MET A 324 28.11 -16.78 -13.34
C MET A 324 29.08 -17.49 -14.31
N VAL A 325 28.52 -18.12 -15.36
CA VAL A 325 29.34 -18.74 -16.42
C VAL A 325 30.07 -17.70 -17.25
N ARG A 326 29.39 -16.61 -17.64
CA ARG A 326 30.03 -15.50 -18.39
C ARG A 326 31.15 -14.82 -17.64
N ALA A 327 31.11 -14.82 -16.31
CA ALA A 327 32.18 -14.23 -15.51
C ALA A 327 33.45 -15.09 -15.48
N LEU A 328 33.42 -16.29 -16.08
CA LEU A 328 34.59 -17.18 -16.30
C LEU A 328 35.30 -16.95 -17.63
N GLU A 329 34.57 -16.37 -18.60
CA GLU A 329 35.10 -16.01 -19.93
C GLU A 329 35.79 -14.66 -19.87
#